data_7d80062b11cab130a44d6c486e64da2c
#
_entry.id   7d80062b11cab130a44d6c486e64da2c
#
_cell.length_a   1.000
_cell.length_b   1.000
_cell.length_c   1.000
_cell.angle_alpha   90.00
_cell.angle_beta   90.00
_cell.angle_gamma   90.00
#
_symmetry.space_group_name_H-M   'P 1'
#
loop_
_entity.id
_entity.type
_entity.pdbx_description
1 polymer ?
#
loop_
_entity_poly.entity_id
_entity_poly.type
_entity_poly.pdbx_seq_one_letter_code
_entity_poly.pdbx_strand_id
1 'polypeptide(L)'
;MLAASVFAADFAALGQSARLALNAGASLLHVDIMDGHFVPNLSMGPLVCAALRRVCPDTFLDVHLMVTDPKEFIPAFVKAGANSISFHVEAVKNPKELAAYARDMGVSVGLASNPDTQVSAIEPFLNDFDVHLIMSVHPGFSGQGFIEKSLVKTKWIRERVGARARVEMDGGVESSNGSRCVAAGADVLVSASALFGPSNIEQAAKALLDSFSATSRVD
;
A
#
# COMPACT_ATOMS: atom_id res chain seq x y z
N MET A 1 -10.05 -1.35 -5.44
CA MET A 1 -10.06 0.01 -4.82
C MET A 1 -8.78 0.73 -5.23
N LEU A 2 -8.84 2.06 -5.38
CA LEU A 2 -7.66 2.91 -5.60
C LEU A 2 -7.14 3.42 -4.25
N ALA A 3 -5.88 3.14 -3.91
CA ALA A 3 -5.13 3.73 -2.82
C ALA A 3 -4.22 4.83 -3.38
N ALA A 4 -4.34 6.05 -2.84
CA ALA A 4 -3.51 7.18 -3.25
C ALA A 4 -2.23 7.22 -2.38
N SER A 5 -1.07 6.80 -2.92
CA SER A 5 0.20 6.95 -2.22
C SER A 5 0.62 8.42 -2.23
N VAL A 6 0.54 9.05 -1.06
CA VAL A 6 0.90 10.45 -0.89
C VAL A 6 2.41 10.73 -1.02
N PHE A 7 3.20 9.70 -1.19
CA PHE A 7 4.65 9.82 -1.38
C PHE A 7 5.03 10.60 -2.66
N ALA A 8 4.18 10.56 -3.71
CA ALA A 8 4.39 11.33 -4.93
C ALA A 8 3.59 12.65 -4.98
N ALA A 9 2.89 13.00 -3.91
CA ALA A 9 2.11 14.24 -3.85
C ALA A 9 3.01 15.47 -3.60
N ASP A 10 2.48 16.67 -3.86
CA ASP A 10 3.17 17.91 -3.47
C ASP A 10 3.18 18.07 -1.95
N PHE A 11 4.34 17.91 -1.33
CA PHE A 11 4.52 18.03 0.12
C PHE A 11 4.29 19.46 0.63
N ALA A 12 4.44 20.48 -0.20
CA ALA A 12 4.11 21.86 0.18
C ALA A 12 2.58 22.08 0.30
N ALA A 13 1.78 21.22 -0.36
CA ALA A 13 0.32 21.27 -0.39
C ALA A 13 -0.31 19.88 -0.10
N LEU A 14 0.35 19.05 0.74
CA LEU A 14 0.02 17.65 0.92
C LEU A 14 -1.46 17.40 1.29
N GLY A 15 -2.00 18.19 2.23
CA GLY A 15 -3.40 18.07 2.63
C GLY A 15 -4.39 18.43 1.52
N GLN A 16 -4.02 19.36 0.63
CA GLN A 16 -4.83 19.67 -0.55
C GLN A 16 -4.76 18.54 -1.57
N SER A 17 -3.57 18.05 -1.86
CA SER A 17 -3.34 16.92 -2.78
C SER A 17 -4.09 15.67 -2.33
N ALA A 18 -4.07 15.34 -1.02
CA ALA A 18 -4.80 14.22 -0.44
C ALA A 18 -6.33 14.37 -0.67
N ARG A 19 -6.89 15.54 -0.38
CA ARG A 19 -8.33 15.81 -0.62
C ARG A 19 -8.70 15.72 -2.09
N LEU A 20 -7.87 16.24 -2.98
CA LEU A 20 -8.11 16.15 -4.42
C LEU A 20 -8.15 14.68 -4.89
N ALA A 21 -7.20 13.85 -4.43
CA ALA A 21 -7.18 12.43 -4.77
C ALA A 21 -8.44 11.70 -4.26
N LEU A 22 -8.86 11.97 -3.02
CA LEU A 22 -10.07 11.39 -2.44
C LEU A 22 -11.34 11.83 -3.18
N ASN A 23 -11.46 13.12 -3.51
CA ASN A 23 -12.60 13.64 -4.28
C ASN A 23 -12.62 13.07 -5.71
N ALA A 24 -11.46 12.73 -6.26
CA ALA A 24 -11.33 12.10 -7.57
C ALA A 24 -11.63 10.58 -7.55
N GLY A 25 -11.94 10.00 -6.38
CA GLY A 25 -12.39 8.62 -6.25
C GLY A 25 -11.37 7.66 -5.62
N ALA A 26 -10.25 8.15 -5.08
CA ALA A 26 -9.38 7.30 -4.25
C ALA A 26 -10.16 6.88 -2.99
N SER A 27 -10.06 5.59 -2.63
CA SER A 27 -10.79 5.01 -1.51
C SER A 27 -10.09 5.18 -0.17
N LEU A 28 -8.77 5.38 -0.20
CA LEU A 28 -7.90 5.48 0.97
C LEU A 28 -6.60 6.23 0.62
N LEU A 29 -5.89 6.68 1.66
CA LEU A 29 -4.55 7.24 1.53
C LEU A 29 -3.52 6.21 1.98
N HIS A 30 -2.51 5.97 1.14
CA HIS A 30 -1.37 5.12 1.42
C HIS A 30 -0.17 5.98 1.81
N VAL A 31 0.49 5.64 2.92
CA VAL A 31 1.53 6.45 3.55
C VAL A 31 2.81 5.65 3.65
N ASP A 32 3.73 5.87 2.73
CA ASP A 32 5.01 5.16 2.62
C ASP A 32 6.06 5.71 3.59
N ILE A 33 6.48 4.88 4.53
CA ILE A 33 7.45 5.23 5.58
C ILE A 33 8.77 4.54 5.33
N MET A 34 9.84 5.33 5.20
CA MET A 34 11.18 4.86 4.89
C MET A 34 12.17 5.43 5.91
N ASP A 35 13.06 4.58 6.43
CA ASP A 35 14.01 4.91 7.50
C ASP A 35 15.46 5.17 7.04
N GLY A 36 15.72 5.04 5.73
CA GLY A 36 17.06 5.17 5.17
C GLY A 36 18.00 3.97 5.42
N HIS A 37 17.48 2.89 6.02
CA HIS A 37 18.22 1.67 6.33
C HIS A 37 17.62 0.45 5.63
N PHE A 38 16.33 0.20 5.78
CA PHE A 38 15.63 -0.88 5.06
C PHE A 38 15.62 -0.60 3.55
N VAL A 39 15.44 0.67 3.18
CA VAL A 39 15.56 1.18 1.81
C VAL A 39 16.49 2.40 1.81
N PRO A 40 17.22 2.69 0.70
CA PRO A 40 18.19 3.80 0.64
C PRO A 40 17.50 5.15 0.40
N ASN A 41 16.43 5.43 1.13
CA ASN A 41 15.66 6.67 1.05
C ASN A 41 14.99 6.97 2.38
N LEU A 42 14.75 8.25 2.65
CA LEU A 42 13.94 8.76 3.76
C LEU A 42 12.66 9.36 3.20
N SER A 43 11.52 9.11 3.84
CA SER A 43 10.27 9.69 3.38
C SER A 43 9.64 10.60 4.44
N MET A 44 8.69 10.12 5.18
CA MET A 44 7.89 10.88 6.13
C MET A 44 7.77 10.13 7.46
N GLY A 45 7.18 10.80 8.47
CA GLY A 45 7.02 10.22 9.78
C GLY A 45 5.61 10.41 10.36
N PRO A 46 5.42 10.04 11.64
CA PRO A 46 4.10 10.10 12.32
C PRO A 46 3.45 11.48 12.31
N LEU A 47 4.23 12.55 12.26
CA LEU A 47 3.69 13.93 12.17
C LEU A 47 2.93 14.17 10.87
N VAL A 48 3.39 13.61 9.75
CA VAL A 48 2.70 13.70 8.46
C VAL A 48 1.41 12.88 8.49
N CYS A 49 1.44 11.67 9.04
CA CYS A 49 0.26 10.84 9.23
C CYS A 49 -0.79 11.57 10.09
N ALA A 50 -0.40 12.17 11.21
CA ALA A 50 -1.28 12.97 12.07
C ALA A 50 -1.85 14.22 11.36
N ALA A 51 -1.06 14.86 10.49
CA ALA A 51 -1.54 15.97 9.67
C ALA A 51 -2.60 15.52 8.66
N LEU A 52 -2.38 14.39 7.98
CA LEU A 52 -3.35 13.77 7.06
C LEU A 52 -4.65 13.39 7.80
N ARG A 53 -4.56 12.77 8.97
CA ARG A 53 -5.72 12.44 9.81
C ARG A 53 -6.54 13.69 10.17
N ARG A 54 -5.88 14.78 10.55
CA ARG A 54 -6.56 16.05 10.87
C ARG A 54 -7.26 16.66 9.66
N VAL A 55 -6.66 16.55 8.47
CA VAL A 55 -7.18 17.15 7.23
C VAL A 55 -8.24 16.28 6.57
N CYS A 56 -8.15 14.96 6.74
CA CYS A 56 -9.04 13.96 6.18
C CYS A 56 -9.50 13.00 7.31
N PRO A 57 -10.38 13.46 8.22
CA PRO A 57 -10.67 12.77 9.48
C PRO A 57 -11.32 11.39 9.29
N ASP A 58 -12.13 11.23 8.24
CA ASP A 58 -12.91 10.00 8.00
C ASP A 58 -12.22 9.04 7.02
N THR A 59 -11.05 9.42 6.48
CA THR A 59 -10.34 8.62 5.47
C THR A 59 -9.59 7.47 6.12
N PHE A 60 -9.59 6.31 5.47
CA PHE A 60 -8.74 5.20 5.86
C PHE A 60 -7.27 5.54 5.55
N LEU A 61 -6.43 5.54 6.58
CA LEU A 61 -4.98 5.73 6.48
C LEU A 61 -4.30 4.37 6.58
N ASP A 62 -3.72 3.95 5.48
CA ASP A 62 -2.94 2.74 5.35
C ASP A 62 -1.46 3.09 5.38
N VAL A 63 -0.75 2.65 6.42
CA VAL A 63 0.66 2.97 6.65
C VAL A 63 1.52 1.78 6.25
N HIS A 64 2.44 2.02 5.33
CA HIS A 64 3.38 1.02 4.85
C HIS A 64 4.78 1.30 5.41
N LEU A 65 5.26 0.41 6.30
CA LEU A 65 6.54 0.55 6.98
C LEU A 65 7.66 -0.18 6.20
N MET A 66 8.47 0.56 5.50
CA MET A 66 9.74 0.15 4.89
C MET A 66 10.89 0.54 5.84
N VAL A 67 10.94 -0.11 7.00
CA VAL A 67 11.85 0.20 8.10
C VAL A 67 12.48 -1.07 8.66
N THR A 68 13.67 -0.94 9.24
CA THR A 68 14.44 -2.08 9.79
C THR A 68 13.84 -2.67 11.06
N ASP A 69 13.21 -1.84 11.91
CA ASP A 69 12.50 -2.31 13.12
C ASP A 69 11.10 -1.71 13.18
N PRO A 70 10.11 -2.36 12.52
CA PRO A 70 8.74 -1.85 12.52
C PRO A 70 8.09 -1.80 13.91
N LYS A 71 8.55 -2.60 14.88
CA LYS A 71 8.01 -2.61 16.25
C LYS A 71 8.17 -1.27 16.95
N GLU A 72 9.28 -0.58 16.72
CA GLU A 72 9.55 0.74 17.29
C GLU A 72 8.60 1.82 16.76
N PHE A 73 8.16 1.69 15.50
CA PHE A 73 7.35 2.70 14.82
C PHE A 73 5.84 2.54 15.01
N ILE A 74 5.34 1.30 15.14
CA ILE A 74 3.91 0.99 15.23
C ILE A 74 3.16 1.89 16.23
N PRO A 75 3.59 2.06 17.52
CA PRO A 75 2.85 2.86 18.49
C PRO A 75 2.68 4.33 18.07
N ALA A 76 3.71 4.89 17.43
CA ALA A 76 3.67 6.29 17.00
C ALA A 76 2.69 6.50 15.84
N PHE A 77 2.60 5.56 14.89
CA PHE A 77 1.65 5.63 13.78
C PHE A 77 0.21 5.33 14.21
N VAL A 78 0.00 4.40 15.15
CA VAL A 78 -1.32 4.19 15.77
C VAL A 78 -1.81 5.47 16.43
N LYS A 79 -0.96 6.11 17.23
CA LYS A 79 -1.26 7.41 17.87
C LYS A 79 -1.51 8.52 16.85
N ALA A 80 -0.85 8.48 15.71
CA ALA A 80 -1.04 9.43 14.61
C ALA A 80 -2.33 9.20 13.81
N GLY A 81 -3.06 8.10 14.08
CA GLY A 81 -4.36 7.81 13.50
C GLY A 81 -4.32 6.85 12.29
N ALA A 82 -3.30 6.01 12.17
CA ALA A 82 -3.30 4.90 11.21
C ALA A 82 -4.49 3.96 11.44
N ASN A 83 -5.10 3.46 10.38
CA ASN A 83 -6.14 2.43 10.42
C ASN A 83 -5.57 1.04 10.13
N SER A 84 -4.55 0.99 9.29
CA SER A 84 -3.81 -0.20 8.91
C SER A 84 -2.32 0.08 8.97
N ILE A 85 -1.53 -0.93 9.36
CA ILE A 85 -0.07 -0.88 9.32
C ILE A 85 0.44 -2.15 8.66
N SER A 86 1.10 -1.98 7.53
CA SER A 86 1.80 -3.05 6.82
C SER A 86 3.30 -2.96 7.08
N PHE A 87 3.96 -4.09 7.34
CA PHE A 87 5.40 -4.19 7.50
C PHE A 87 5.97 -5.35 6.70
N HIS A 88 7.22 -5.27 6.34
CA HIS A 88 7.89 -6.25 5.49
C HIS A 88 8.25 -7.54 6.24
N VAL A 89 7.96 -8.68 5.62
CA VAL A 89 8.38 -10.00 6.14
C VAL A 89 9.91 -10.10 6.26
N GLU A 90 10.63 -9.39 5.41
CA GLU A 90 12.10 -9.32 5.40
C GLU A 90 12.67 -8.56 6.60
N ALA A 91 11.89 -7.69 7.24
CA ALA A 91 12.34 -6.88 8.37
C ALA A 91 12.18 -7.56 9.73
N VAL A 92 11.43 -8.69 9.81
CA VAL A 92 11.04 -9.26 11.10
C VAL A 92 11.29 -10.76 11.17
N LYS A 93 11.77 -11.23 12.32
CA LYS A 93 12.00 -12.68 12.57
C LYS A 93 10.72 -13.42 12.91
N ASN A 94 9.78 -12.75 13.55
CA ASN A 94 8.52 -13.33 14.00
C ASN A 94 7.32 -12.45 13.59
N PRO A 95 6.89 -12.50 12.32
CA PRO A 95 5.82 -11.66 11.80
C PRO A 95 4.50 -11.81 12.58
N LYS A 96 4.15 -13.02 13.00
CA LYS A 96 2.91 -13.31 13.72
C LYS A 96 2.84 -12.62 15.09
N GLU A 97 3.93 -12.62 15.84
CA GLU A 97 4.00 -11.96 17.15
C GLU A 97 3.84 -10.43 16.99
N LEU A 98 4.50 -9.86 15.98
CA LEU A 98 4.40 -8.43 15.71
C LEU A 98 2.99 -8.05 15.20
N ALA A 99 2.35 -8.92 14.43
CA ALA A 99 0.96 -8.72 14.01
C ALA A 99 0.01 -8.70 15.20
N ALA A 100 0.15 -9.63 16.14
CA ALA A 100 -0.64 -9.64 17.38
C ALA A 100 -0.44 -8.35 18.19
N TYR A 101 0.82 -7.93 18.37
CA TYR A 101 1.15 -6.69 19.05
C TYR A 101 0.50 -5.45 18.42
N ALA A 102 0.54 -5.33 17.08
CA ALA A 102 -0.09 -4.19 16.38
C ALA A 102 -1.63 -4.26 16.48
N ARG A 103 -2.20 -5.46 16.36
CA ARG A 103 -3.66 -5.67 16.46
C ARG A 103 -4.20 -5.33 17.84
N ASP A 104 -3.45 -5.62 18.91
CA ASP A 104 -3.81 -5.24 20.28
C ASP A 104 -3.88 -3.72 20.48
N MET A 105 -3.23 -2.95 19.59
CA MET A 105 -3.35 -1.48 19.55
C MET A 105 -4.53 -0.98 18.71
N GLY A 106 -5.34 -1.87 18.12
CA GLY A 106 -6.59 -1.52 17.43
C GLY A 106 -6.46 -1.19 15.95
N VAL A 107 -5.36 -1.58 15.28
CA VAL A 107 -5.17 -1.38 13.84
C VAL A 107 -5.25 -2.70 13.06
N SER A 108 -5.67 -2.65 11.80
CA SER A 108 -5.50 -3.75 10.85
C SER A 108 -4.01 -3.96 10.56
N VAL A 109 -3.62 -5.20 10.26
CA VAL A 109 -2.21 -5.53 10.08
C VAL A 109 -1.97 -6.18 8.73
N GLY A 110 -0.99 -5.62 7.99
CA GLY A 110 -0.56 -6.12 6.70
C GLY A 110 0.83 -6.75 6.74
N LEU A 111 1.02 -7.79 5.92
CA LEU A 111 2.33 -8.37 5.63
C LEU A 111 2.76 -7.98 4.22
N ALA A 112 3.79 -7.13 4.15
CA ALA A 112 4.41 -6.72 2.90
C ALA A 112 5.52 -7.69 2.48
N SER A 113 5.75 -7.82 1.17
CA SER A 113 6.86 -8.60 0.63
C SER A 113 7.44 -7.99 -0.64
N ASN A 114 8.77 -7.98 -0.73
CA ASN A 114 9.51 -7.52 -1.89
C ASN A 114 9.26 -8.41 -3.12
N PRO A 115 9.49 -7.90 -4.35
CA PRO A 115 9.27 -8.67 -5.58
C PRO A 115 10.03 -10.00 -5.59
N ASP A 116 11.26 -10.01 -5.07
CA ASP A 116 12.15 -11.18 -5.09
C ASP A 116 11.92 -12.16 -3.94
N THR A 117 11.15 -11.78 -2.92
CA THR A 117 10.84 -12.64 -1.78
C THR A 117 9.98 -13.81 -2.23
N GLN A 118 10.44 -15.01 -1.94
CA GLN A 118 9.76 -16.24 -2.30
C GLN A 118 8.45 -16.39 -1.51
N VAL A 119 7.45 -17.01 -2.12
CA VAL A 119 6.14 -17.27 -1.48
C VAL A 119 6.28 -18.13 -0.21
N SER A 120 7.27 -18.99 -0.14
CA SER A 120 7.57 -19.81 1.05
C SER A 120 7.89 -19.00 2.31
N ALA A 121 8.35 -17.76 2.17
CA ALA A 121 8.56 -16.86 3.30
C ALA A 121 7.25 -16.25 3.84
N ILE A 122 6.19 -16.23 3.03
CA ILE A 122 4.89 -15.63 3.36
C ILE A 122 3.89 -16.71 3.76
N GLU A 123 3.99 -17.89 3.13
CA GLU A 123 3.03 -19.00 3.25
C GLU A 123 2.66 -19.35 4.71
N PRO A 124 3.60 -19.41 5.68
CA PRO A 124 3.27 -19.75 7.06
C PRO A 124 2.35 -18.72 7.74
N PHE A 125 2.24 -17.52 7.19
CA PHE A 125 1.57 -16.36 7.80
C PHE A 125 0.29 -15.94 7.07
N LEU A 126 -0.14 -16.63 6.03
CA LEU A 126 -1.28 -16.22 5.18
C LEU A 126 -2.59 -16.01 5.96
N ASN A 127 -2.76 -16.69 7.09
CA ASN A 127 -3.97 -16.59 7.91
C ASN A 127 -3.83 -15.62 9.11
N ASP A 128 -2.67 -15.04 9.31
CA ASP A 128 -2.36 -14.21 10.46
C ASP A 128 -2.49 -12.69 10.16
N PHE A 129 -2.78 -12.33 8.90
CA PHE A 129 -2.81 -10.94 8.42
C PHE A 129 -4.12 -10.58 7.73
N ASP A 130 -4.51 -9.31 7.86
CA ASP A 130 -5.72 -8.74 7.25
C ASP A 130 -5.46 -8.25 5.83
N VAL A 131 -4.19 -7.92 5.54
CA VAL A 131 -3.70 -7.44 4.24
C VAL A 131 -2.42 -8.19 3.85
N HIS A 132 -2.31 -8.58 2.58
CA HIS A 132 -1.05 -9.00 1.96
C HIS A 132 -0.66 -7.97 0.91
N LEU A 133 0.37 -7.20 1.22
CA LEU A 133 0.91 -6.15 0.36
C LEU A 133 2.05 -6.71 -0.51
N ILE A 134 1.83 -6.78 -1.81
CA ILE A 134 2.80 -7.28 -2.78
C ILE A 134 3.48 -6.09 -3.47
N MET A 135 4.78 -5.95 -3.24
CA MET A 135 5.55 -4.96 -3.97
C MET A 135 5.70 -5.36 -5.44
N SER A 136 5.37 -4.46 -6.33
CA SER A 136 5.57 -4.59 -7.77
C SER A 136 6.68 -3.69 -8.33
N VAL A 137 7.47 -3.12 -7.44
CA VAL A 137 8.77 -2.49 -7.66
C VAL A 137 9.70 -2.83 -6.50
N HIS A 138 11.00 -2.60 -6.62
CA HIS A 138 11.87 -2.59 -5.43
C HIS A 138 11.58 -1.32 -4.63
N PRO A 139 11.23 -1.44 -3.32
CA PRO A 139 10.82 -0.28 -2.53
C PRO A 139 11.94 0.77 -2.40
N GLY A 140 11.54 2.04 -2.16
CA GLY A 140 12.46 3.16 -1.92
C GLY A 140 12.24 4.39 -2.80
N PHE A 141 11.72 4.24 -4.03
CA PHE A 141 11.52 5.36 -4.95
C PHE A 141 10.20 5.21 -5.73
N SER A 142 9.57 6.34 -6.04
CA SER A 142 8.40 6.37 -6.94
C SER A 142 8.82 6.43 -8.41
N GLY A 143 7.89 6.15 -9.35
CA GLY A 143 8.12 6.26 -10.79
C GLY A 143 8.93 5.11 -11.40
N GLN A 144 9.09 4.01 -10.69
CA GLN A 144 9.74 2.80 -11.21
C GLN A 144 8.80 1.99 -12.12
N GLY A 145 9.40 1.24 -13.05
CA GLY A 145 8.66 0.32 -13.92
C GLY A 145 8.08 -0.87 -13.15
N PHE A 146 6.85 -1.23 -13.50
CA PHE A 146 6.13 -2.37 -12.92
C PHE A 146 6.84 -3.71 -13.16
N ILE A 147 7.00 -4.52 -12.14
CA ILE A 147 7.61 -5.85 -12.20
C ILE A 147 6.53 -6.91 -12.42
N GLU A 148 6.38 -7.38 -13.64
CA GLU A 148 5.32 -8.32 -14.06
C GLU A 148 5.25 -9.63 -13.26
N LYS A 149 6.40 -10.15 -12.80
CA LYS A 149 6.43 -11.38 -11.97
C LYS A 149 5.65 -11.27 -10.67
N SER A 150 5.39 -10.04 -10.18
CA SER A 150 4.59 -9.80 -8.98
C SER A 150 3.15 -10.28 -9.15
N LEU A 151 2.61 -10.27 -10.38
CA LEU A 151 1.27 -10.79 -10.68
C LEU A 151 1.13 -12.28 -10.35
N VAL A 152 2.18 -13.07 -10.55
CA VAL A 152 2.19 -14.50 -10.22
C VAL A 152 2.08 -14.70 -8.70
N LYS A 153 2.84 -13.91 -7.92
CA LYS A 153 2.78 -13.91 -6.46
C LYS A 153 1.39 -13.47 -5.97
N THR A 154 0.85 -12.40 -6.55
CA THR A 154 -0.49 -11.88 -6.23
C THR A 154 -1.55 -12.95 -6.43
N LYS A 155 -1.58 -13.63 -7.58
CA LYS A 155 -2.50 -14.71 -7.88
C LYS A 155 -2.35 -15.87 -6.89
N TRP A 156 -1.12 -16.28 -6.61
CA TRP A 156 -0.81 -17.37 -5.68
C TRP A 156 -1.34 -17.08 -4.26
N ILE A 157 -1.17 -15.84 -3.77
CA ILE A 157 -1.69 -15.40 -2.46
C ILE A 157 -3.22 -15.38 -2.48
N ARG A 158 -3.84 -14.75 -3.51
CA ARG A 158 -5.29 -14.64 -3.64
C ARG A 158 -5.98 -16.01 -3.61
N GLU A 159 -5.46 -16.99 -4.33
CA GLU A 159 -6.01 -18.35 -4.36
C GLU A 159 -6.03 -19.01 -2.96
N ARG A 160 -5.09 -18.64 -2.08
CA ARG A 160 -4.97 -19.23 -0.73
C ARG A 160 -5.73 -18.46 0.34
N VAL A 161 -5.72 -17.14 0.28
CA VAL A 161 -6.41 -16.32 1.29
C VAL A 161 -7.90 -16.17 0.99
N GLY A 162 -8.33 -16.29 -0.27
CA GLY A 162 -9.73 -16.09 -0.67
C GLY A 162 -10.22 -14.71 -0.23
N ALA A 163 -11.41 -14.63 0.36
CA ALA A 163 -12.01 -13.39 0.88
C ALA A 163 -11.58 -13.06 2.33
N ARG A 164 -10.72 -13.86 2.96
CA ARG A 164 -10.33 -13.68 4.38
C ARG A 164 -9.40 -12.49 4.59
N ALA A 165 -8.55 -12.19 3.61
CA ALA A 165 -7.63 -11.07 3.64
C ALA A 165 -7.71 -10.29 2.33
N ARG A 166 -7.36 -9.02 2.41
CA ARG A 166 -7.18 -8.19 1.20
C ARG A 166 -5.82 -8.46 0.58
N VAL A 167 -5.79 -8.40 -0.73
CA VAL A 167 -4.54 -8.44 -1.50
C VAL A 167 -4.32 -7.07 -2.11
N GLU A 168 -3.21 -6.47 -1.77
CA GLU A 168 -2.82 -5.13 -2.18
C GLU A 168 -1.56 -5.19 -3.04
N MET A 169 -1.49 -4.36 -4.07
CA MET A 169 -0.29 -4.23 -4.91
C MET A 169 0.20 -2.80 -4.88
N ASP A 170 1.50 -2.64 -4.65
CA ASP A 170 2.17 -1.34 -4.60
C ASP A 170 3.43 -1.31 -5.47
N GLY A 171 3.50 -0.25 -6.28
CA GLY A 171 4.65 0.06 -7.11
C GLY A 171 4.39 -0.04 -8.61
N GLY A 172 4.56 1.08 -9.33
CA GLY A 172 4.43 1.15 -10.78
C GLY A 172 3.00 0.87 -11.31
N VAL A 173 1.99 0.95 -10.44
CA VAL A 173 0.59 0.77 -10.85
C VAL A 173 0.11 1.99 -11.62
N GLU A 174 -0.37 1.75 -12.83
CA GLU A 174 -0.88 2.76 -13.76
C GLU A 174 -2.06 2.19 -14.58
N SER A 175 -2.72 3.02 -15.39
CA SER A 175 -3.90 2.60 -16.18
C SER A 175 -3.59 1.50 -17.20
N SER A 176 -2.34 1.36 -17.64
CA SER A 176 -1.93 0.33 -18.60
C SER A 176 -1.81 -1.08 -18.00
N ASN A 177 -1.69 -1.19 -16.66
CA ASN A 177 -1.50 -2.47 -15.97
C ASN A 177 -2.59 -2.78 -14.91
N GLY A 178 -3.45 -1.81 -14.56
CA GLY A 178 -4.47 -1.96 -13.52
C GLY A 178 -5.39 -3.17 -13.71
N SER A 179 -5.88 -3.42 -14.94
CA SER A 179 -6.71 -4.59 -15.25
C SER A 179 -6.02 -5.91 -14.97
N ARG A 180 -4.71 -6.01 -15.25
CA ARG A 180 -3.91 -7.22 -15.00
C ARG A 180 -3.71 -7.46 -13.50
N CYS A 181 -3.52 -6.38 -12.71
CA CYS A 181 -3.44 -6.47 -11.26
C CYS A 181 -4.75 -7.00 -10.66
N VAL A 182 -5.89 -6.48 -11.12
CA VAL A 182 -7.22 -6.96 -10.69
C VAL A 182 -7.44 -8.41 -11.12
N ALA A 183 -7.10 -8.77 -12.36
CA ALA A 183 -7.20 -10.15 -12.85
C ALA A 183 -6.31 -11.13 -12.06
N ALA A 184 -5.18 -10.67 -11.53
CA ALA A 184 -4.35 -11.45 -10.61
C ALA A 184 -4.93 -11.58 -9.21
N GLY A 185 -6.02 -10.85 -8.88
CA GLY A 185 -6.74 -10.95 -7.63
C GLY A 185 -6.45 -9.84 -6.62
N ALA A 186 -5.87 -8.71 -7.05
CA ALA A 186 -5.68 -7.56 -6.18
C ALA A 186 -7.03 -6.86 -5.88
N ASP A 187 -7.27 -6.54 -4.60
CA ASP A 187 -8.41 -5.75 -4.13
C ASP A 187 -8.11 -4.26 -4.09
N VAL A 188 -6.84 -3.94 -3.76
CA VAL A 188 -6.34 -2.58 -3.57
C VAL A 188 -5.14 -2.37 -4.46
N LEU A 189 -5.14 -1.29 -5.21
CA LEU A 189 -4.07 -0.88 -6.10
C LEU A 189 -3.55 0.48 -5.66
N VAL A 190 -2.29 0.50 -5.23
CA VAL A 190 -1.59 1.71 -4.78
C VAL A 190 -0.99 2.40 -5.98
N SER A 191 -1.36 3.67 -6.18
CA SER A 191 -0.80 4.50 -7.25
C SER A 191 -0.22 5.79 -6.69
N ALA A 192 0.99 6.10 -7.08
CA ALA A 192 1.75 7.28 -6.67
C ALA A 192 1.92 8.24 -7.86
N SER A 193 2.98 8.09 -8.64
CA SER A 193 3.33 8.99 -9.75
C SER A 193 2.29 9.01 -10.87
N ALA A 194 1.61 7.90 -11.14
CA ALA A 194 0.55 7.86 -12.15
C ALA A 194 -0.68 8.68 -11.73
N LEU A 195 -0.91 8.87 -10.42
CA LEU A 195 -2.00 9.68 -9.88
C LEU A 195 -1.59 11.16 -9.69
N PHE A 196 -0.43 11.41 -9.08
CA PHE A 196 -0.01 12.76 -8.67
C PHE A 196 0.94 13.45 -9.67
N GLY A 197 1.54 12.72 -10.63
CA GLY A 197 2.41 13.28 -11.65
C GLY A 197 1.70 14.14 -12.72
N PRO A 198 0.53 13.72 -13.22
CA PRO A 198 -0.24 14.52 -14.16
C PRO A 198 -0.79 15.81 -13.52
N SER A 199 -0.92 16.87 -14.32
CA SER A 199 -1.47 18.16 -13.88
C SER A 199 -2.96 18.09 -13.49
N ASN A 200 -3.69 17.06 -13.94
CA ASN A 200 -5.11 16.84 -13.65
C ASN A 200 -5.28 15.50 -12.90
N ILE A 201 -5.36 15.57 -11.57
CA ILE A 201 -5.55 14.41 -10.69
C ILE A 201 -6.90 13.71 -10.97
N GLU A 202 -7.97 14.43 -11.27
CA GLU A 202 -9.30 13.83 -11.53
C GLU A 202 -9.27 12.95 -12.79
N GLN A 203 -8.62 13.43 -13.85
CA GLN A 203 -8.47 12.65 -15.08
C GLN A 203 -7.56 11.43 -14.86
N ALA A 204 -6.49 11.57 -14.10
CA ALA A 204 -5.59 10.48 -13.75
C ALA A 204 -6.30 9.40 -12.90
N ALA A 205 -7.03 9.81 -11.86
CA ALA A 205 -7.81 8.90 -11.03
C ALA A 205 -8.87 8.17 -11.84
N LYS A 206 -9.59 8.89 -12.71
CA LYS A 206 -10.58 8.27 -13.61
C LYS A 206 -9.96 7.21 -14.51
N ALA A 207 -8.83 7.49 -15.16
CA ALA A 207 -8.15 6.53 -16.02
C ALA A 207 -7.71 5.28 -15.26
N LEU A 208 -7.21 5.43 -14.02
CA LEU A 208 -6.87 4.33 -13.13
C LEU A 208 -8.12 3.49 -12.79
N LEU A 209 -9.20 4.12 -12.31
CA LEU A 209 -10.43 3.43 -11.92
C LEU A 209 -11.10 2.72 -13.10
N ASP A 210 -11.13 3.33 -14.27
CA ASP A 210 -11.65 2.71 -15.50
C ASP A 210 -10.85 1.44 -15.85
N SER A 211 -9.52 1.47 -15.68
CA SER A 211 -8.67 0.30 -15.94
C SER A 211 -8.93 -0.86 -14.98
N PHE A 212 -9.30 -0.57 -13.70
CA PHE A 212 -9.64 -1.60 -12.71
C PHE A 212 -10.95 -2.31 -13.04
N SER A 213 -11.87 -1.62 -13.70
CA SER A 213 -13.19 -2.14 -14.09
C SER A 213 -13.18 -2.92 -15.40
N ALA A 214 -12.14 -2.80 -16.23
CA ALA A 214 -12.07 -3.40 -17.56
C ALA A 214 -12.02 -4.94 -17.54
N THR A 215 -11.69 -5.55 -16.40
CA THR A 215 -11.58 -7.02 -16.23
C THR A 215 -12.95 -7.71 -16.10
N SER A 216 -14.03 -6.97 -15.85
CA SER A 216 -15.37 -7.51 -15.66
C SER A 216 -16.11 -7.84 -17.00
N ARG A 217 -15.44 -7.76 -18.14
CA ARG A 217 -16.04 -7.93 -19.47
C ARG A 217 -15.36 -8.96 -20.36
N VAL A 218 -14.71 -9.93 -19.79
CA VAL A 218 -14.27 -11.12 -20.57
C VAL A 218 -15.24 -12.22 -20.23
N ASP A 219 -16.27 -12.36 -21.09
CA ASP A 219 -17.20 -13.48 -21.16
C ASP A 219 -16.46 -14.80 -21.46
#